data_f664b7c81551398235c3a01f07fdad82
#
_entry.id   f664b7c81551398235c3a01f07fdad82
#
_cell.length_a   1.000
_cell.length_b   1.000
_cell.length_c   1.000
_cell.angle_alpha   90.00
_cell.angle_beta   90.00
_cell.angle_gamma   90.00
#
_symmetry.space_group_name_H-M   'P 1'
#
loop_
_entity.id
_entity.type
_entity.pdbx_description
1 polymer ?
#
loop_
_entity_poly.entity_id
_entity_poly.type
_entity_poly.pdbx_seq_one_letter_code
_entity_poly.pdbx_strand_id
1 'polypeptide(L)'
;SSAASDVYKRQVLDALAGRDLFLRPQFGGYEAMLWVDGTPRGTFATKIVVTRHGNHYCDCVCQNARAGQKLEFAVEFYAGHYVIGEQPFQQRPQNDFVFTAESLSLCVKNQDVLDFLLDLRVLLQLADKLPEDSFRRGEIMNALTETHKALLYDPETVGEAAWRASLANARQAMAPALARRNGDSSPQAVLVGHSHIDTAWLWPMAETVKKIARTASNQFNLLDQYPEYRFIQSASYHSWLMEKHYPAVFSEMQRRIAGGRYEPNGAVWVECDCNIPSGEALVRQFLWGQLYTQSRFGHLSDTFWLPDTFGYSAAIPQIMRGFGVKYFLTTKLAWND
;
A
#
# COMPACT_ATOMS: atom_id res chain seq x y z
N SER A 1 12.30 -23.15 3.10
CA SER A 1 12.62 -22.05 2.18
C SER A 1 13.61 -21.14 2.86
N SER A 2 14.85 -21.09 2.36
CA SER A 2 15.86 -20.16 2.85
C SER A 2 15.59 -18.78 2.24
N ALA A 3 15.41 -17.77 3.09
CA ALA A 3 15.50 -16.39 2.64
C ALA A 3 16.98 -16.10 2.34
N ALA A 4 17.30 -15.66 1.11
CA ALA A 4 18.61 -15.08 0.83
C ALA A 4 18.55 -13.60 1.21
N SER A 5 19.49 -13.15 2.05
CA SER A 5 19.66 -11.74 2.37
C SER A 5 21.04 -11.28 1.91
N ASP A 6 21.06 -10.27 1.06
CA ASP A 6 22.29 -9.58 0.70
C ASP A 6 22.34 -8.22 1.40
N VAL A 7 23.50 -7.91 2.00
CA VAL A 7 23.72 -6.63 2.67
C VAL A 7 24.60 -5.74 1.79
N TYR A 8 24.09 -4.57 1.46
CA TYR A 8 24.77 -3.56 0.65
C TYR A 8 25.04 -2.31 1.46
N LYS A 9 26.27 -1.79 1.39
CA LYS A 9 26.64 -0.50 2.01
C LYS A 9 26.91 0.54 0.95
N ARG A 10 26.34 1.72 1.09
CA ARG A 10 26.54 2.85 0.18
C ARG A 10 26.77 4.13 0.97
N GLN A 11 27.58 5.02 0.39
CA GLN A 11 27.77 6.37 0.89
C GLN A 11 27.08 7.35 -0.06
N VAL A 12 26.35 8.31 0.51
CA VAL A 12 25.68 9.36 -0.26
C VAL A 12 26.70 10.30 -0.84
N LEU A 13 26.68 10.48 -2.16
CA LEU A 13 27.52 11.43 -2.87
C LEU A 13 27.07 12.86 -2.60
N ASP A 14 27.99 13.83 -2.66
CA ASP A 14 27.70 15.25 -2.45
C ASP A 14 26.61 15.78 -3.37
N ALA A 15 26.57 15.33 -4.62
CA ALA A 15 25.55 15.70 -5.61
C ALA A 15 24.13 15.24 -5.24
N LEU A 16 23.98 14.33 -4.27
CA LEU A 16 22.69 13.82 -3.79
C LEU A 16 22.27 14.44 -2.46
N ALA A 17 23.07 15.34 -1.89
CA ALA A 17 22.75 16.02 -0.65
C ALA A 17 21.47 16.86 -0.81
N GLY A 18 20.60 16.81 0.21
CA GLY A 18 19.31 17.50 0.20
C GLY A 18 18.21 16.80 -0.62
N ARG A 19 18.50 15.67 -1.25
CA ARG A 19 17.52 14.93 -2.06
C ARG A 19 16.95 13.75 -1.28
N ASP A 20 15.71 13.40 -1.61
CA ASP A 20 15.11 12.13 -1.19
C ASP A 20 15.65 11.01 -2.09
N LEU A 21 16.15 9.95 -1.45
CA LEU A 21 16.76 8.83 -2.13
C LEU A 21 15.83 7.62 -2.10
N PHE A 22 15.76 6.97 -3.24
CA PHE A 22 14.94 5.78 -3.48
C PHE A 22 15.83 4.61 -3.89
N LEU A 23 15.48 3.44 -3.43
CA LEU A 23 16.14 2.20 -3.84
C LEU A 23 15.29 1.50 -4.88
N ARG A 24 15.89 1.20 -6.03
CA ARG A 24 15.25 0.48 -7.13
C ARG A 24 16.00 -0.83 -7.36
N PRO A 25 15.45 -1.97 -6.94
CA PRO A 25 16.02 -3.28 -7.22
C PRO A 25 15.58 -3.78 -8.59
N GLN A 26 16.43 -4.55 -9.24
CA GLN A 26 16.11 -5.44 -10.34
C GLN A 26 16.35 -6.86 -9.87
N PHE A 27 15.28 -7.58 -9.61
CA PHE A 27 15.36 -8.99 -9.19
C PHE A 27 14.21 -9.80 -9.77
N GLY A 28 14.46 -11.05 -10.04
CA GLY A 28 13.42 -12.06 -10.28
C GLY A 28 12.80 -12.48 -8.94
N GLY A 29 11.54 -12.86 -8.95
CA GLY A 29 10.81 -13.25 -7.76
C GLY A 29 9.55 -12.45 -7.55
N TYR A 30 8.81 -12.73 -6.48
CA TYR A 30 7.48 -12.14 -6.30
C TYR A 30 7.51 -10.94 -5.35
N GLU A 31 8.13 -11.12 -4.23
CA GLU A 31 8.14 -10.13 -3.16
C GLU A 31 9.49 -10.14 -2.42
N ALA A 32 9.88 -8.97 -1.94
CA ALA A 32 11.02 -8.84 -1.06
C ALA A 32 10.78 -7.74 -0.03
N MET A 33 11.29 -7.92 1.19
CA MET A 33 11.28 -6.91 2.23
C MET A 33 12.60 -6.14 2.20
N LEU A 34 12.50 -4.81 2.22
CA LEU A 34 13.62 -3.91 2.34
C LEU A 34 13.90 -3.60 3.81
N TRP A 35 15.17 -3.73 4.18
CA TRP A 35 15.72 -3.29 5.44
C TRP A 35 16.68 -2.13 5.20
N VAL A 36 16.57 -1.08 6.00
CA VAL A 36 17.50 0.05 6.00
C VAL A 36 18.02 0.22 7.41
N ASP A 37 19.33 0.17 7.58
CA ASP A 37 20.00 0.28 8.87
C ASP A 37 19.39 -0.67 9.94
N GLY A 38 19.10 -1.90 9.53
CA GLY A 38 18.54 -2.96 10.39
C GLY A 38 17.05 -2.84 10.70
N THR A 39 16.34 -1.86 10.10
CA THR A 39 14.89 -1.65 10.30
C THR A 39 14.13 -1.95 9.02
N PRO A 40 12.99 -2.70 9.09
CA PRO A 40 12.11 -2.89 7.94
C PRO A 40 11.60 -1.54 7.41
N ARG A 41 11.78 -1.28 6.10
CA ARG A 41 11.48 0.03 5.52
C ARG A 41 10.47 -0.01 4.40
N GLY A 42 10.30 -1.14 3.73
CA GLY A 42 9.38 -1.23 2.61
C GLY A 42 9.34 -2.60 1.97
N THR A 43 8.68 -2.68 0.83
CA THR A 43 8.46 -3.91 0.09
C THR A 43 8.66 -3.68 -1.39
N PHE A 44 9.33 -4.61 -2.03
CA PHE A 44 9.40 -4.68 -3.49
C PHE A 44 8.52 -5.83 -3.99
N ALA A 45 7.77 -5.57 -5.05
CA ALA A 45 7.01 -6.58 -5.77
C ALA A 45 7.28 -6.47 -7.27
N THR A 46 7.65 -7.57 -7.90
CA THR A 46 8.05 -7.58 -9.32
C THR A 46 6.93 -8.02 -10.25
N LYS A 47 5.90 -8.68 -9.73
CA LYS A 47 4.76 -9.10 -10.54
C LYS A 47 3.56 -8.18 -10.40
N ILE A 48 2.98 -7.88 -11.55
CA ILE A 48 1.67 -7.28 -11.65
C ILE A 48 0.67 -8.33 -11.18
N VAL A 49 0.05 -8.10 -10.03
CA VAL A 49 -1.11 -8.87 -9.65
C VAL A 49 -2.21 -8.63 -10.70
N VAL A 50 -3.06 -9.60 -10.91
CA VAL A 50 -4.11 -9.76 -11.95
C VAL A 50 -4.80 -8.48 -12.46
N THR A 51 -4.72 -7.37 -11.76
CA THR A 51 -5.40 -6.11 -12.08
C THR A 51 -4.50 -5.01 -12.66
N ARG A 52 -3.25 -5.27 -12.96
CA ARG A 52 -2.27 -4.28 -13.42
C ARG A 52 -1.99 -3.13 -12.43
N HIS A 53 -2.30 -3.29 -11.16
CA HIS A 53 -2.09 -2.29 -10.13
C HIS A 53 -0.85 -2.62 -9.31
N GLY A 54 0.03 -1.66 -9.15
CA GLY A 54 0.97 -1.54 -8.07
C GLY A 54 2.11 -2.54 -8.01
N ASN A 55 3.06 -2.43 -8.93
CA ASN A 55 4.40 -2.90 -8.65
C ASN A 55 5.15 -1.83 -7.85
N HIS A 56 5.59 -2.17 -6.66
CA HIS A 56 6.57 -1.36 -5.96
C HIS A 56 7.95 -1.60 -6.55
N TYR A 57 8.36 -0.75 -7.46
CA TYR A 57 9.69 -0.81 -8.06
C TYR A 57 10.73 -0.05 -7.28
N CYS A 58 10.30 0.84 -6.37
CA CYS A 58 11.24 1.67 -5.67
C CYS A 58 10.63 2.21 -4.38
N ASP A 59 11.40 2.15 -3.30
CA ASP A 59 11.02 2.65 -1.98
C ASP A 59 11.95 3.77 -1.51
N CYS A 60 11.38 4.77 -0.82
CA CYS A 60 12.15 5.83 -0.19
C CYS A 60 12.96 5.28 0.97
N VAL A 61 14.28 5.38 0.87
CA VAL A 61 15.21 4.86 1.88
C VAL A 61 15.83 5.95 2.75
N CYS A 62 15.83 7.18 2.26
CA CYS A 62 16.35 8.32 2.98
C CYS A 62 15.67 9.60 2.51
N GLN A 63 15.10 10.36 3.41
CA GLN A 63 14.60 11.71 3.12
C GLN A 63 15.68 12.74 3.48
N ASN A 64 15.82 13.77 2.65
CA ASN A 64 16.77 14.85 2.84
C ASN A 64 18.20 14.34 3.15
N ALA A 65 18.75 13.54 2.25
CA ALA A 65 20.01 12.85 2.42
C ALA A 65 21.18 13.82 2.71
N ARG A 66 22.11 13.41 3.53
CA ARG A 66 23.31 14.22 3.86
C ARG A 66 24.52 13.69 3.09
N ALA A 67 25.36 14.61 2.61
CA ALA A 67 26.63 14.25 2.02
C ALA A 67 27.46 13.38 2.96
N GLY A 68 28.04 12.31 2.44
CA GLY A 68 28.83 11.37 3.24
C GLY A 68 28.02 10.42 4.14
N GLN A 69 26.70 10.57 4.23
CA GLN A 69 25.86 9.65 5.00
C GLN A 69 26.03 8.21 4.50
N LYS A 70 26.18 7.29 5.43
CA LYS A 70 26.26 5.86 5.13
C LYS A 70 24.87 5.25 5.30
N LEU A 71 24.46 4.46 4.34
CA LEU A 71 23.20 3.71 4.36
C LEU A 71 23.54 2.23 4.17
N GLU A 72 22.98 1.39 5.02
CA GLU A 72 23.10 -0.06 4.93
C GLU A 72 21.74 -0.64 4.49
N PHE A 73 21.75 -1.42 3.42
CA PHE A 73 20.54 -2.04 2.87
C PHE A 73 20.65 -3.55 2.97
N ALA A 74 19.57 -4.19 3.37
CA ALA A 74 19.38 -5.63 3.18
C ALA A 74 18.04 -5.86 2.49
N VAL A 75 18.00 -6.84 1.60
CA VAL A 75 16.78 -7.25 0.89
C VAL A 75 16.51 -8.72 1.20
N GLU A 76 15.39 -8.99 1.85
CA GLU A 76 14.95 -10.34 2.17
C GLU A 76 13.95 -10.82 1.14
N PHE A 77 14.36 -11.76 0.28
CA PHE A 77 13.54 -12.28 -0.80
C PHE A 77 12.62 -13.41 -0.33
N TYR A 78 11.38 -13.39 -0.80
CA TYR A 78 10.50 -14.53 -0.69
C TYR A 78 10.82 -15.53 -1.82
N ALA A 79 11.37 -16.68 -1.43
CA ALA A 79 11.73 -17.77 -2.34
C ALA A 79 10.64 -18.84 -2.45
N GLY A 80 9.38 -18.50 -2.18
CA GLY A 80 8.24 -19.40 -2.31
C GLY A 80 7.80 -19.57 -3.75
N HIS A 81 7.15 -20.69 -4.01
CA HIS A 81 6.58 -21.02 -5.32
C HIS A 81 5.15 -20.51 -5.39
N TYR A 82 4.93 -19.39 -6.05
CA TYR A 82 3.61 -18.80 -6.23
C TYR A 82 3.45 -18.31 -7.66
N VAL A 83 2.45 -18.83 -8.35
CA VAL A 83 2.10 -18.43 -9.71
C VAL A 83 0.74 -17.75 -9.69
N ILE A 84 0.72 -16.44 -9.93
CA ILE A 84 -0.52 -15.65 -9.95
C ILE A 84 -1.37 -16.05 -11.15
N GLY A 85 -2.64 -16.32 -10.91
CA GLY A 85 -3.64 -16.62 -11.93
C GLY A 85 -3.73 -18.10 -12.33
N GLU A 86 -2.95 -18.97 -11.69
CA GLU A 86 -3.06 -20.41 -11.90
C GLU A 86 -3.53 -21.11 -10.61
N GLN A 87 -4.43 -22.05 -10.76
CA GLN A 87 -4.94 -22.84 -9.65
C GLN A 87 -3.79 -23.66 -9.04
N PRO A 88 -3.57 -23.60 -7.71
CA PRO A 88 -2.42 -24.25 -7.06
C PRO A 88 -2.42 -25.77 -7.21
N PHE A 89 -3.54 -26.36 -7.57
CA PHE A 89 -3.72 -27.81 -7.70
C PHE A 89 -3.39 -28.34 -9.10
N GLN A 90 -3.12 -27.47 -10.09
CA GLN A 90 -2.93 -27.84 -11.47
C GLN A 90 -1.48 -27.84 -11.92
N GLN A 91 -0.56 -27.31 -11.12
CA GLN A 91 0.85 -27.24 -11.49
C GLN A 91 1.71 -28.27 -10.76
N ARG A 92 2.59 -28.91 -11.52
CA ARG A 92 3.70 -29.65 -10.94
C ARG A 92 4.68 -28.66 -10.32
N PRO A 93 5.24 -28.94 -9.13
CA PRO A 93 6.31 -28.12 -8.57
C PRO A 93 7.45 -28.01 -9.60
N GLN A 94 7.81 -26.78 -9.98
CA GLN A 94 9.01 -26.54 -10.77
C GLN A 94 10.18 -26.51 -9.78
N ASN A 95 11.02 -27.53 -9.79
CA ASN A 95 12.15 -27.64 -8.87
C ASN A 95 13.37 -26.84 -9.31
N ASP A 96 13.32 -26.22 -10.48
CA ASP A 96 14.40 -25.49 -11.15
C ASP A 96 14.16 -23.97 -11.17
N PHE A 97 13.27 -23.46 -10.32
CA PHE A 97 12.99 -22.04 -10.28
C PHE A 97 14.11 -21.28 -9.57
N VAL A 98 14.88 -20.51 -10.33
CA VAL A 98 15.98 -19.67 -9.83
C VAL A 98 15.54 -18.21 -9.90
N PHE A 99 15.62 -17.52 -8.77
CA PHE A 99 15.49 -16.07 -8.72
C PHE A 99 16.88 -15.44 -8.82
N THR A 100 17.02 -14.47 -9.72
CA THR A 100 18.26 -13.73 -9.89
C THR A 100 18.12 -12.32 -9.34
N ALA A 101 19.08 -11.86 -8.57
CA ALA A 101 19.25 -10.45 -8.23
C ALA A 101 20.24 -9.83 -9.21
N GLU A 102 19.77 -8.92 -10.07
CA GLU A 102 20.59 -8.32 -11.12
C GLU A 102 21.24 -7.03 -10.64
N SER A 103 20.49 -6.15 -10.02
CA SER A 103 21.00 -4.86 -9.57
C SER A 103 20.19 -4.26 -8.41
N LEU A 104 20.85 -3.36 -7.69
CA LEU A 104 20.26 -2.55 -6.65
C LEU A 104 20.74 -1.10 -6.87
N SER A 105 19.87 -0.26 -7.43
CA SER A 105 20.21 1.11 -7.80
C SER A 105 19.65 2.12 -6.81
N LEU A 106 20.51 3.02 -6.33
CA LEU A 106 20.09 4.21 -5.59
C LEU A 106 19.74 5.32 -6.59
N CYS A 107 18.52 5.85 -6.51
CA CYS A 107 18.02 6.81 -7.48
C CYS A 107 17.29 7.99 -6.81
N VAL A 108 17.09 9.03 -7.59
CA VAL A 108 16.29 10.20 -7.24
C VAL A 108 15.03 10.18 -8.09
N LYS A 109 13.88 10.43 -7.48
CA LYS A 109 12.61 10.54 -8.19
C LYS A 109 12.50 11.90 -8.87
N ASN A 110 12.11 11.92 -10.14
CA ASN A 110 11.73 13.14 -10.85
C ASN A 110 10.30 13.52 -10.43
N GLN A 111 10.19 14.25 -9.32
CA GLN A 111 8.89 14.56 -8.73
C GLN A 111 8.03 15.45 -9.63
N ASP A 112 8.63 16.41 -10.33
CA ASP A 112 7.97 17.29 -11.29
C ASP A 112 7.29 16.52 -12.44
N VAL A 113 7.98 15.51 -12.97
CA VAL A 113 7.42 14.62 -14.01
C VAL A 113 6.28 13.77 -13.44
N LEU A 114 6.47 13.20 -12.24
CA LEU A 114 5.44 12.40 -11.62
C LEU A 114 4.18 13.23 -11.34
N ASP A 115 4.34 14.41 -10.78
CA ASP A 115 3.23 15.31 -10.48
C ASP A 115 2.45 15.69 -11.76
N PHE A 116 3.18 16.01 -12.83
CA PHE A 116 2.55 16.27 -14.13
C PHE A 116 1.75 15.06 -14.64
N LEU A 117 2.33 13.87 -14.56
CA LEU A 117 1.65 12.63 -15.01
C LEU A 117 0.42 12.31 -14.16
N LEU A 118 0.46 12.55 -12.87
CA LEU A 118 -0.69 12.32 -11.97
C LEU A 118 -1.81 13.33 -12.27
N ASP A 119 -1.49 14.63 -12.40
CA ASP A 119 -2.44 15.68 -12.73
C ASP A 119 -3.13 15.39 -14.08
N LEU A 120 -2.34 15.05 -15.09
CA LEU A 120 -2.82 14.69 -16.42
C LEU A 120 -3.74 13.46 -16.38
N ARG A 121 -3.31 12.42 -15.67
CA ARG A 121 -4.07 11.17 -15.53
C ARG A 121 -5.43 11.38 -14.86
N VAL A 122 -5.47 12.18 -13.80
CA VAL A 122 -6.73 12.50 -13.09
C VAL A 122 -7.71 13.18 -14.02
N LEU A 123 -7.28 14.20 -14.78
CA LEU A 123 -8.15 14.92 -15.71
C LEU A 123 -8.61 14.05 -16.88
N LEU A 124 -7.72 13.24 -17.47
CA LEU A 124 -8.09 12.31 -18.54
C LEU A 124 -9.14 11.27 -18.06
N GLN A 125 -8.92 10.66 -16.89
CA GLN A 125 -9.85 9.70 -16.34
C GLN A 125 -11.19 10.32 -15.96
N LEU A 126 -11.18 11.55 -15.44
CA LEU A 126 -12.40 12.27 -15.12
C LEU A 126 -13.18 12.65 -16.39
N ALA A 127 -12.51 13.15 -17.42
CA ALA A 127 -13.14 13.45 -18.71
C ALA A 127 -13.80 12.23 -19.34
N ASP A 128 -13.17 11.04 -19.22
CA ASP A 128 -13.71 9.77 -19.71
C ASP A 128 -15.00 9.34 -18.99
N LYS A 129 -15.17 9.69 -17.71
CA LYS A 129 -16.33 9.32 -16.90
C LYS A 129 -17.47 10.32 -16.90
N LEU A 130 -17.24 11.55 -17.35
CA LEU A 130 -18.27 12.58 -17.41
C LEU A 130 -19.09 12.46 -18.71
N PRO A 131 -20.39 12.81 -18.67
CA PRO A 131 -21.22 12.90 -19.87
C PRO A 131 -20.60 13.83 -20.93
N GLU A 132 -20.77 13.51 -22.20
CA GLU A 132 -20.15 14.26 -23.31
C GLU A 132 -20.62 15.73 -23.39
N ASP A 133 -21.85 15.99 -23.02
CA ASP A 133 -22.51 17.30 -22.98
C ASP A 133 -22.28 18.07 -21.66
N SER A 134 -21.51 17.51 -20.74
CA SER A 134 -21.21 18.14 -19.47
C SER A 134 -20.30 19.36 -19.64
N PHE A 135 -20.70 20.50 -19.07
CA PHE A 135 -19.87 21.70 -19.01
C PHE A 135 -18.50 21.42 -18.35
N ARG A 136 -18.50 20.61 -17.29
CA ARG A 136 -17.26 20.22 -16.60
C ARG A 136 -16.33 19.44 -17.50
N ARG A 137 -16.85 18.55 -18.35
CA ARG A 137 -16.05 17.85 -19.35
C ARG A 137 -15.45 18.82 -20.35
N GLY A 138 -16.24 19.81 -20.82
CA GLY A 138 -15.75 20.86 -21.70
C GLY A 138 -14.62 21.68 -21.07
N GLU A 139 -14.75 22.09 -19.81
CA GLU A 139 -13.68 22.80 -19.07
C GLU A 139 -12.40 21.94 -18.98
N ILE A 140 -12.52 20.64 -18.68
CA ILE A 140 -11.37 19.73 -18.63
C ILE A 140 -10.72 19.56 -20.00
N MET A 141 -11.51 19.38 -21.07
CA MET A 141 -10.96 19.24 -22.41
C MET A 141 -10.23 20.51 -22.88
N ASN A 142 -10.73 21.70 -22.51
CA ASN A 142 -10.03 22.97 -22.76
C ASN A 142 -8.70 23.04 -21.99
N ALA A 143 -8.70 22.64 -20.69
CA ALA A 143 -7.48 22.61 -19.89
C ALA A 143 -6.44 21.64 -20.48
N LEU A 144 -6.87 20.44 -20.93
CA LEU A 144 -6.01 19.46 -21.57
C LEU A 144 -5.46 19.98 -22.93
N THR A 145 -6.25 20.74 -23.68
CA THR A 145 -5.81 21.37 -24.94
C THR A 145 -4.72 22.41 -24.66
N GLU A 146 -4.89 23.26 -23.66
CA GLU A 146 -3.87 24.23 -23.26
C GLU A 146 -2.61 23.56 -22.70
N THR A 147 -2.79 22.48 -21.96
CA THR A 147 -1.68 21.59 -21.50
C THR A 147 -0.87 21.07 -22.68
N HIS A 148 -1.54 20.55 -23.71
CA HIS A 148 -0.90 20.05 -24.93
C HIS A 148 -0.10 21.14 -25.64
N LYS A 149 -0.64 22.36 -25.72
CA LYS A 149 0.05 23.52 -26.36
C LYS A 149 1.28 23.99 -25.58
N ALA A 150 1.23 23.89 -24.25
CA ALA A 150 2.31 24.32 -23.37
C ALA A 150 3.47 23.34 -23.31
N LEU A 151 3.23 22.04 -23.60
CA LEU A 151 4.18 20.97 -23.40
C LEU A 151 5.16 20.84 -24.56
N LEU A 152 6.44 20.81 -24.28
CA LEU A 152 7.50 20.38 -25.18
C LEU A 152 7.71 18.90 -25.08
N TYR A 153 7.64 18.15 -26.18
CA TYR A 153 7.58 16.70 -26.16
C TYR A 153 8.95 15.99 -26.26
N ASP A 154 9.95 16.69 -26.74
CA ASP A 154 11.27 16.12 -27.00
C ASP A 154 12.35 16.83 -26.19
N PRO A 155 12.71 16.28 -24.98
CA PRO A 155 13.74 16.87 -24.14
C PRO A 155 15.14 16.87 -24.79
N GLU A 156 15.41 15.94 -25.72
CA GLU A 156 16.72 15.87 -26.40
C GLU A 156 16.90 17.04 -27.38
N THR A 157 15.85 17.41 -28.07
CA THR A 157 15.89 18.52 -29.02
C THR A 157 15.83 19.90 -28.35
N VAL A 158 14.95 20.06 -27.33
CA VAL A 158 14.72 21.38 -26.69
C VAL A 158 15.62 21.64 -25.48
N GLY A 159 16.26 20.61 -24.96
CA GLY A 159 17.04 20.63 -23.73
C GLY A 159 16.20 20.41 -22.48
N GLU A 160 16.77 19.70 -21.49
CA GLU A 160 16.06 19.26 -20.29
C GLU A 160 15.47 20.41 -19.48
N ALA A 161 16.16 21.53 -19.36
CA ALA A 161 15.70 22.68 -18.61
C ALA A 161 14.43 23.32 -19.23
N ALA A 162 14.40 23.49 -20.54
CA ALA A 162 13.23 24.02 -21.25
C ALA A 162 12.05 23.04 -21.21
N TRP A 163 12.33 21.74 -21.34
CA TRP A 163 11.32 20.70 -21.20
C TRP A 163 10.71 20.69 -19.80
N ARG A 164 11.52 20.75 -18.73
CA ARG A 164 11.00 20.80 -17.34
C ARG A 164 10.18 22.08 -17.08
N ALA A 165 10.60 23.21 -17.61
CA ALA A 165 9.81 24.43 -17.53
C ALA A 165 8.45 24.27 -18.23
N SER A 166 8.40 23.56 -19.35
CA SER A 166 7.14 23.27 -20.05
C SER A 166 6.19 22.37 -19.24
N LEU A 167 6.72 21.43 -18.45
CA LEU A 167 5.90 20.65 -17.52
C LEU A 167 5.22 21.53 -16.46
N ALA A 168 5.97 22.51 -15.91
CA ALA A 168 5.41 23.45 -14.95
C ALA A 168 4.29 24.32 -15.56
N ASN A 169 4.49 24.81 -16.79
CA ASN A 169 3.47 25.58 -17.52
C ASN A 169 2.24 24.71 -17.83
N ALA A 170 2.44 23.48 -18.25
CA ALA A 170 1.37 22.52 -18.49
C ALA A 170 0.56 22.21 -17.22
N ARG A 171 1.20 22.07 -16.06
CA ARG A 171 0.52 21.92 -14.77
C ARG A 171 -0.29 23.17 -14.39
N GLN A 172 0.22 24.37 -14.67
CA GLN A 172 -0.55 25.60 -14.47
C GLN A 172 -1.83 25.65 -15.31
N ALA A 173 -1.79 25.15 -16.55
CA ALA A 173 -2.99 25.05 -17.39
C ALA A 173 -4.03 24.07 -16.82
N MET A 174 -3.62 22.99 -16.16
CA MET A 174 -4.49 22.02 -15.53
C MET A 174 -5.04 22.46 -14.16
N ALA A 175 -4.33 23.32 -13.45
CA ALA A 175 -4.62 23.68 -12.07
C ALA A 175 -6.07 24.17 -11.80
N PRO A 176 -6.69 25.03 -12.62
CA PRO A 176 -8.08 25.45 -12.40
C PRO A 176 -9.08 24.30 -12.48
N ALA A 177 -8.88 23.37 -13.41
CA ALA A 177 -9.76 22.20 -13.55
C ALA A 177 -9.59 21.20 -12.38
N LEU A 178 -8.36 21.03 -11.90
CA LEU A 178 -8.05 20.21 -10.72
C LEU A 178 -8.59 20.81 -9.41
N ALA A 179 -8.56 22.12 -9.27
CA ALA A 179 -9.06 22.82 -8.09
C ALA A 179 -10.59 22.87 -8.00
N ARG A 180 -11.30 22.47 -9.06
CA ARG A 180 -12.77 22.51 -9.11
C ARG A 180 -13.38 21.60 -8.07
N ARG A 181 -14.27 22.13 -7.23
CA ARG A 181 -15.01 21.39 -6.22
C ARG A 181 -16.43 21.11 -6.68
N ASN A 182 -17.00 20.02 -6.19
CA ASN A 182 -18.40 19.72 -6.33
C ASN A 182 -19.25 20.67 -5.47
N GLY A 183 -20.55 20.79 -5.78
CA GLY A 183 -21.48 21.55 -4.93
C GLY A 183 -21.68 20.89 -3.56
N ASP A 184 -22.21 21.66 -2.61
CA ASP A 184 -22.38 21.23 -1.20
C ASP A 184 -23.32 20.02 -1.03
N SER A 185 -24.21 19.77 -2.02
CA SER A 185 -25.08 18.59 -2.03
C SER A 185 -24.46 17.32 -2.63
N SER A 186 -23.23 17.41 -3.11
CA SER A 186 -22.56 16.26 -3.70
C SER A 186 -22.10 15.26 -2.62
N PRO A 187 -22.18 13.95 -2.90
CA PRO A 187 -21.63 12.94 -1.99
C PRO A 187 -20.16 13.18 -1.72
N GLN A 188 -19.78 12.92 -0.47
CA GLN A 188 -18.38 12.94 -0.07
C GLN A 188 -17.84 11.52 -0.04
N ALA A 189 -16.61 11.31 -0.57
CA ALA A 189 -15.91 10.05 -0.49
C ALA A 189 -14.72 10.21 0.46
N VAL A 190 -14.57 9.26 1.38
CA VAL A 190 -13.38 9.12 2.22
C VAL A 190 -12.58 7.94 1.69
N LEU A 191 -11.32 8.19 1.33
CA LEU A 191 -10.40 7.15 0.86
C LEU A 191 -9.47 6.75 2.00
N VAL A 192 -9.41 5.46 2.28
CA VAL A 192 -8.56 4.88 3.32
C VAL A 192 -7.86 3.65 2.76
N GLY A 193 -6.58 3.49 3.07
CA GLY A 193 -5.82 2.30 2.69
C GLY A 193 -6.18 1.11 3.59
N HIS A 194 -6.24 -0.07 2.99
CA HIS A 194 -6.37 -1.34 3.68
C HIS A 194 -5.65 -2.43 2.89
N SER A 195 -5.12 -3.43 3.58
CA SER A 195 -4.57 -4.64 2.98
C SER A 195 -5.16 -5.86 3.66
N HIS A 196 -6.06 -6.53 2.97
CA HIS A 196 -6.48 -7.87 3.38
C HIS A 196 -5.31 -8.84 3.24
N ILE A 197 -5.04 -9.62 4.28
CA ILE A 197 -4.00 -10.65 4.28
C ILE A 197 -4.60 -11.92 4.86
N ASP A 198 -4.70 -12.94 4.02
CA ASP A 198 -5.05 -14.28 4.49
C ASP A 198 -4.06 -14.75 5.55
N THR A 199 -4.59 -15.24 6.66
CA THR A 199 -3.80 -15.85 7.74
C THR A 199 -3.46 -17.29 7.36
N ALA A 200 -2.70 -17.45 6.32
CA ALA A 200 -2.37 -18.56 5.44
C ALA A 200 -3.41 -18.77 4.31
N TRP A 201 -2.92 -19.04 3.12
CA TRP A 201 -3.72 -19.33 1.93
C TRP A 201 -2.93 -20.26 0.98
N LEU A 202 -2.42 -19.73 -0.14
CA LEU A 202 -1.46 -20.44 -1.02
C LEU A 202 -0.03 -20.39 -0.47
N TRP A 203 0.13 -19.97 0.76
CA TRP A 203 1.37 -19.90 1.51
C TRP A 203 1.17 -20.35 2.97
N PRO A 204 2.23 -20.84 3.63
CA PRO A 204 2.16 -21.27 5.02
C PRO A 204 2.15 -20.09 6.01
N MET A 205 1.76 -20.36 7.26
CA MET A 205 1.78 -19.37 8.35
C MET A 205 3.11 -18.64 8.51
N ALA A 206 4.23 -19.32 8.31
CA ALA A 206 5.55 -18.69 8.36
C ALA A 206 5.72 -17.56 7.34
N GLU A 207 5.07 -17.67 6.19
CA GLU A 207 5.07 -16.62 5.18
C GLU A 207 4.08 -15.49 5.53
N THR A 208 2.95 -15.82 6.17
CA THR A 208 2.01 -14.80 6.68
C THR A 208 2.72 -13.79 7.59
N VAL A 209 3.55 -14.27 8.52
CA VAL A 209 4.35 -13.40 9.41
C VAL A 209 5.19 -12.40 8.61
N LYS A 210 5.87 -12.87 7.56
CA LYS A 210 6.68 -12.03 6.68
C LYS A 210 5.84 -11.08 5.83
N LYS A 211 4.70 -11.53 5.31
CA LYS A 211 3.77 -10.68 4.53
C LYS A 211 3.25 -9.52 5.37
N ILE A 212 2.90 -9.76 6.62
CA ILE A 212 2.44 -8.69 7.51
C ILE A 212 3.56 -7.69 7.79
N ALA A 213 4.79 -8.15 8.02
CA ALA A 213 5.94 -7.28 8.23
C ALA A 213 6.22 -6.42 6.97
N ARG A 214 6.18 -7.01 5.78
CA ARG A 214 6.31 -6.28 4.51
C ARG A 214 5.20 -5.25 4.33
N THR A 215 3.95 -5.64 4.55
CA THR A 215 2.79 -4.74 4.45
C THR A 215 2.92 -3.58 5.41
N ALA A 216 3.14 -3.84 6.70
CA ALA A 216 3.27 -2.79 7.71
C ALA A 216 4.41 -1.81 7.37
N SER A 217 5.59 -2.33 7.03
CA SER A 217 6.77 -1.51 6.67
C SER A 217 6.49 -0.62 5.46
N ASN A 218 5.80 -1.16 4.44
CA ASN A 218 5.41 -0.38 3.27
C ASN A 218 4.40 0.72 3.62
N GLN A 219 3.41 0.41 4.47
CA GLN A 219 2.43 1.40 4.91
C GLN A 219 3.09 2.52 5.73
N PHE A 220 4.07 2.21 6.57
CA PHE A 220 4.83 3.23 7.30
C PHE A 220 5.58 4.16 6.34
N ASN A 221 6.20 3.61 5.32
CA ASN A 221 6.88 4.39 4.29
C ASN A 221 5.92 5.31 3.53
N LEU A 222 4.73 4.83 3.18
CA LEU A 222 3.68 5.66 2.56
C LEU A 222 3.17 6.76 3.51
N LEU A 223 2.98 6.46 4.79
CA LEU A 223 2.61 7.43 5.81
C LEU A 223 3.67 8.55 5.99
N ASP A 224 4.95 8.25 5.76
CA ASP A 224 6.02 9.24 5.76
C ASP A 224 6.00 10.13 4.52
N GLN A 225 5.70 9.56 3.36
CA GLN A 225 5.72 10.28 2.08
C GLN A 225 4.45 11.12 1.85
N TYR A 226 3.30 10.68 2.39
CA TYR A 226 1.98 11.28 2.13
C TYR A 226 1.30 11.65 3.45
N PRO A 227 1.29 12.92 3.85
CA PRO A 227 0.70 13.37 5.13
C PRO A 227 -0.81 13.10 5.25
N GLU A 228 -1.53 13.09 4.14
CA GLU A 228 -2.96 12.82 4.07
C GLU A 228 -3.31 11.33 4.13
N TYR A 229 -2.35 10.45 3.91
CA TYR A 229 -2.58 9.01 3.86
C TYR A 229 -3.00 8.45 5.21
N ARG A 230 -3.98 7.56 5.20
CA ARG A 230 -4.48 6.81 6.35
C ARG A 230 -4.60 5.35 6.01
N PHE A 231 -4.34 4.49 6.97
CA PHE A 231 -4.37 3.05 6.80
C PHE A 231 -5.14 2.37 7.93
N ILE A 232 -5.92 1.35 7.59
CA ILE A 232 -6.63 0.48 8.54
C ILE A 232 -5.98 -0.90 8.56
N GLN A 233 -5.69 -1.39 9.76
CA GLN A 233 -5.26 -2.76 10.02
C GLN A 233 -6.41 -3.54 10.64
N SER A 234 -6.86 -4.62 10.03
CA SER A 234 -8.12 -5.29 10.37
C SER A 234 -8.02 -6.45 11.35
N ALA A 235 -6.89 -7.08 11.55
CA ALA A 235 -6.79 -8.27 12.38
C ALA A 235 -5.81 -8.08 13.55
N SER A 236 -6.29 -8.23 14.78
CA SER A 236 -5.44 -8.12 15.98
C SER A 236 -4.34 -9.17 16.02
N TYR A 237 -4.58 -10.37 15.49
CA TYR A 237 -3.60 -11.43 15.38
C TYR A 237 -2.39 -11.04 14.53
N HIS A 238 -2.60 -10.26 13.48
CA HIS A 238 -1.51 -9.74 12.67
C HIS A 238 -0.59 -8.82 13.48
N SER A 239 -1.15 -7.95 14.31
CA SER A 239 -0.37 -7.11 15.21
C SER A 239 0.36 -7.93 16.28
N TRP A 240 -0.27 -8.98 16.82
CA TRP A 240 0.36 -9.91 17.75
C TRP A 240 1.53 -10.67 17.11
N LEU A 241 1.42 -11.07 15.84
CA LEU A 241 2.54 -11.67 15.12
C LEU A 241 3.72 -10.69 14.98
N MET A 242 3.46 -9.41 14.77
CA MET A 242 4.51 -8.38 14.75
C MET A 242 5.14 -8.19 16.14
N GLU A 243 4.33 -8.12 17.20
CA GLU A 243 4.83 -8.07 18.59
C GLU A 243 5.80 -9.21 18.87
N LYS A 244 5.52 -10.39 18.36
CA LYS A 244 6.27 -11.61 18.63
C LYS A 244 7.52 -11.81 17.76
N HIS A 245 7.43 -11.50 16.49
CA HIS A 245 8.44 -11.85 15.50
C HIS A 245 9.22 -10.66 14.95
N TYR A 246 8.63 -9.46 14.96
CA TYR A 246 9.21 -8.22 14.45
C TYR A 246 8.98 -7.05 15.43
N PRO A 247 9.62 -7.09 16.63
CA PRO A 247 9.36 -6.06 17.67
C PRO A 247 9.61 -4.62 17.20
N ALA A 248 10.57 -4.40 16.29
CA ALA A 248 10.81 -3.09 15.70
C ALA A 248 9.63 -2.60 14.84
N VAL A 249 9.03 -3.48 14.05
CA VAL A 249 7.81 -3.20 13.29
C VAL A 249 6.65 -2.92 14.23
N PHE A 250 6.50 -3.70 15.29
CA PHE A 250 5.44 -3.50 16.27
C PHE A 250 5.56 -2.16 17.01
N SER A 251 6.76 -1.78 17.44
CA SER A 251 6.99 -0.49 18.09
C SER A 251 6.66 0.67 17.15
N GLU A 252 7.01 0.56 15.88
CA GLU A 252 6.65 1.56 14.88
C GLU A 252 5.14 1.59 14.64
N MET A 253 4.48 0.44 14.60
CA MET A 253 3.01 0.33 14.51
C MET A 253 2.34 1.08 15.68
N GLN A 254 2.78 0.86 16.92
CA GLN A 254 2.26 1.57 18.10
C GLN A 254 2.43 3.10 17.96
N ARG A 255 3.58 3.56 17.49
CA ARG A 255 3.85 4.98 17.26
C ARG A 255 2.90 5.57 16.20
N ARG A 256 2.65 4.85 15.10
CA ARG A 256 1.76 5.31 14.01
C ARG A 256 0.28 5.30 14.44
N ILE A 257 -0.12 4.33 15.25
CA ILE A 257 -1.46 4.26 15.83
C ILE A 257 -1.68 5.46 16.77
N ALA A 258 -0.74 5.75 17.66
CA ALA A 258 -0.80 6.91 18.54
C ALA A 258 -0.86 8.23 17.75
N GLY A 259 -0.24 8.29 16.57
CA GLY A 259 -0.33 9.42 15.63
C GLY A 259 -1.65 9.55 14.88
N GLY A 260 -2.60 8.60 15.01
CA GLY A 260 -3.96 8.68 14.49
C GLY A 260 -4.10 8.49 12.96
N ARG A 261 -3.04 8.02 12.27
CA ARG A 261 -3.09 7.76 10.83
C ARG A 261 -2.97 6.28 10.45
N TYR A 262 -2.71 5.43 11.42
CA TYR A 262 -2.73 3.98 11.31
C TYR A 262 -3.75 3.47 12.34
N GLU A 263 -4.86 2.90 11.89
CA GLU A 263 -5.98 2.55 12.75
C GLU A 263 -6.03 1.03 12.99
N PRO A 264 -5.93 0.55 14.23
CA PRO A 264 -6.16 -0.85 14.57
C PRO A 264 -7.67 -1.09 14.65
N ASN A 265 -8.23 -1.67 13.62
CA ASN A 265 -9.67 -1.89 13.51
C ASN A 265 -9.99 -3.39 13.35
N GLY A 266 -11.24 -3.74 13.01
CA GLY A 266 -11.67 -5.10 12.71
C GLY A 266 -12.43 -5.79 13.82
N ALA A 267 -12.25 -5.37 15.07
CA ALA A 267 -12.93 -5.86 16.28
C ALA A 267 -12.68 -7.34 16.63
N VAL A 268 -11.99 -8.11 15.79
CA VAL A 268 -11.81 -9.56 15.94
C VAL A 268 -10.35 -9.97 15.96
N TRP A 269 -10.08 -11.17 16.42
CA TRP A 269 -8.74 -11.73 16.47
C TRP A 269 -8.14 -11.96 15.07
N VAL A 270 -8.91 -12.64 14.19
CA VAL A 270 -8.60 -12.79 12.77
C VAL A 270 -9.82 -12.41 11.94
N GLU A 271 -9.66 -12.17 10.64
CA GLU A 271 -10.76 -12.15 9.69
C GLU A 271 -11.29 -13.59 9.55
N CYS A 272 -12.27 -13.95 10.38
CA CYS A 272 -12.68 -15.34 10.63
C CYS A 272 -13.79 -15.79 9.68
N ASP A 273 -13.87 -17.11 9.46
CA ASP A 273 -15.08 -17.73 8.94
C ASP A 273 -16.27 -17.43 9.88
N CYS A 274 -17.42 -17.17 9.30
CA CYS A 274 -18.62 -16.77 10.03
C CYS A 274 -19.80 -17.73 9.87
N ASN A 275 -19.64 -18.84 9.16
CA ASN A 275 -20.67 -19.85 8.93
C ASN A 275 -20.45 -21.12 9.75
N ILE A 276 -19.23 -21.66 9.73
CA ILE A 276 -18.89 -22.95 10.35
C ILE A 276 -18.62 -22.84 11.84
N PRO A 277 -17.91 -21.78 12.34
CA PRO A 277 -17.63 -21.68 13.77
C PRO A 277 -18.88 -21.58 14.63
N SER A 278 -18.83 -22.15 15.84
CA SER A 278 -19.89 -22.00 16.83
C SER A 278 -20.04 -20.56 17.30
N GLY A 279 -21.18 -20.23 17.90
CA GLY A 279 -21.41 -18.91 18.50
C GLY A 279 -20.36 -18.56 19.57
N GLU A 280 -19.92 -19.53 20.39
CA GLU A 280 -18.84 -19.34 21.36
C GLU A 280 -17.50 -19.01 20.69
N ALA A 281 -17.18 -19.66 19.58
CA ALA A 281 -15.96 -19.35 18.83
C ALA A 281 -16.01 -17.93 18.26
N LEU A 282 -17.14 -17.50 17.73
CA LEU A 282 -17.34 -16.12 17.26
C LEU A 282 -17.24 -15.10 18.40
N VAL A 283 -17.86 -15.35 19.55
CA VAL A 283 -17.73 -14.50 20.74
C VAL A 283 -16.25 -14.35 21.14
N ARG A 284 -15.46 -15.42 21.09
CA ARG A 284 -14.03 -15.38 21.41
C ARG A 284 -13.22 -14.58 20.39
N GLN A 285 -13.61 -14.57 19.12
CA GLN A 285 -12.97 -13.71 18.11
C GLN A 285 -13.05 -12.23 18.53
N PHE A 286 -14.25 -11.77 18.90
CA PHE A 286 -14.44 -10.40 19.39
C PHE A 286 -13.73 -10.15 20.71
N LEU A 287 -13.85 -11.08 21.66
CA LEU A 287 -13.24 -10.94 22.99
C LEU A 287 -11.72 -10.75 22.88
N TRP A 288 -11.03 -11.67 22.22
CA TRP A 288 -9.58 -11.60 22.09
C TRP A 288 -9.12 -10.44 21.22
N GLY A 289 -9.83 -10.14 20.15
CA GLY A 289 -9.54 -9.00 19.29
C GLY A 289 -9.61 -7.69 20.06
N GLN A 290 -10.70 -7.45 20.77
CA GLN A 290 -10.92 -6.21 21.52
C GLN A 290 -9.97 -6.08 22.72
N LEU A 291 -9.77 -7.17 23.51
CA LEU A 291 -8.85 -7.15 24.65
C LEU A 291 -7.41 -6.86 24.22
N TYR A 292 -6.96 -7.49 23.13
CA TYR A 292 -5.61 -7.24 22.62
C TYR A 292 -5.45 -5.79 22.15
N THR A 293 -6.36 -5.32 21.32
CA THR A 293 -6.30 -3.96 20.76
C THR A 293 -6.36 -2.91 21.87
N GLN A 294 -7.22 -3.09 22.85
CA GLN A 294 -7.29 -2.22 24.02
C GLN A 294 -6.00 -2.24 24.84
N SER A 295 -5.46 -3.44 25.11
CA SER A 295 -4.26 -3.57 25.96
C SER A 295 -2.99 -3.04 25.32
N ARG A 296 -2.88 -3.09 23.99
CA ARG A 296 -1.67 -2.70 23.25
C ARG A 296 -1.73 -1.29 22.66
N PHE A 297 -2.93 -0.82 22.33
CA PHE A 297 -3.14 0.42 21.58
C PHE A 297 -4.10 1.39 22.27
N GLY A 298 -4.75 0.99 23.38
CA GLY A 298 -5.74 1.81 24.07
C GLY A 298 -7.03 2.05 23.26
N HIS A 299 -7.28 1.21 22.26
CA HIS A 299 -8.38 1.37 21.30
C HIS A 299 -9.35 0.20 21.37
N LEU A 300 -10.65 0.51 21.30
CA LEU A 300 -11.72 -0.46 21.07
C LEU A 300 -12.32 -0.18 19.70
N SER A 301 -12.28 -1.18 18.85
CA SER A 301 -12.86 -1.07 17.51
C SER A 301 -14.38 -1.10 17.58
N ASP A 302 -15.04 -0.18 16.90
CA ASP A 302 -16.49 -0.16 16.72
C ASP A 302 -16.95 -0.72 15.37
N THR A 303 -16.02 -1.21 14.58
CA THR A 303 -16.27 -1.74 13.23
C THR A 303 -15.80 -3.19 13.13
N PHE A 304 -16.67 -4.06 12.68
CA PHE A 304 -16.35 -5.42 12.27
C PHE A 304 -15.99 -5.40 10.79
N TRP A 305 -14.73 -5.67 10.47
CA TRP A 305 -14.15 -5.48 9.13
C TRP A 305 -13.69 -6.82 8.54
N LEU A 306 -14.51 -7.39 7.65
CA LEU A 306 -14.26 -8.67 6.98
C LEU A 306 -14.50 -8.57 5.47
N PRO A 307 -13.56 -8.07 4.69
CA PRO A 307 -13.76 -7.87 3.26
C PRO A 307 -13.84 -9.19 2.47
N ASP A 308 -13.22 -10.26 2.96
CA ASP A 308 -13.05 -11.51 2.20
C ASP A 308 -13.56 -12.78 2.93
N THR A 309 -14.68 -12.67 3.60
CA THR A 309 -15.37 -13.81 4.25
C THR A 309 -16.65 -14.17 3.49
N PHE A 310 -16.84 -15.47 3.22
CA PHE A 310 -17.83 -16.00 2.28
C PHE A 310 -19.10 -16.48 2.99
N GLY A 311 -19.80 -15.58 3.63
CA GLY A 311 -21.07 -15.83 4.32
C GLY A 311 -21.01 -15.51 5.80
N TYR A 312 -22.19 -15.24 6.36
CA TYR A 312 -22.31 -14.69 7.72
C TYR A 312 -23.53 -15.25 8.42
N SER A 313 -23.34 -15.69 9.67
CA SER A 313 -24.43 -16.13 10.54
C SER A 313 -25.35 -14.97 10.90
N ALA A 314 -26.66 -15.20 10.92
CA ALA A 314 -27.64 -14.23 11.39
C ALA A 314 -27.46 -13.83 12.88
N ALA A 315 -26.68 -14.56 13.65
CA ALA A 315 -26.35 -14.23 15.05
C ALA A 315 -25.29 -13.14 15.19
N ILE A 316 -24.55 -12.80 14.12
CA ILE A 316 -23.44 -11.83 14.18
C ILE A 316 -23.87 -10.44 14.67
N PRO A 317 -25.00 -9.84 14.23
CA PRO A 317 -25.42 -8.55 14.75
C PRO A 317 -25.66 -8.52 16.26
N GLN A 318 -26.16 -9.61 16.83
CA GLN A 318 -26.34 -9.75 18.28
C GLN A 318 -24.98 -9.80 18.99
N ILE A 319 -24.03 -10.57 18.49
CA ILE A 319 -22.67 -10.68 19.05
C ILE A 319 -21.97 -9.32 18.97
N MET A 320 -21.99 -8.67 17.82
CA MET A 320 -21.43 -7.33 17.62
C MET A 320 -21.94 -6.32 18.65
N ARG A 321 -23.26 -6.29 18.87
CA ARG A 321 -23.88 -5.41 19.87
C ARG A 321 -23.38 -5.70 21.28
N GLY A 322 -23.17 -6.97 21.63
CA GLY A 322 -22.63 -7.37 22.92
C GLY A 322 -21.23 -6.82 23.19
N PHE A 323 -20.45 -6.55 22.15
CA PHE A 323 -19.11 -5.95 22.21
C PHE A 323 -19.07 -4.44 21.89
N GLY A 324 -20.21 -3.79 21.73
CA GLY A 324 -20.28 -2.37 21.38
C GLY A 324 -19.86 -2.05 19.94
N VAL A 325 -19.75 -3.06 19.08
CA VAL A 325 -19.43 -2.92 17.66
C VAL A 325 -20.67 -2.48 16.90
N LYS A 326 -20.59 -1.36 16.17
CA LYS A 326 -21.71 -0.66 15.56
C LYS A 326 -21.79 -0.84 14.05
N TYR A 327 -20.62 -0.95 13.41
CA TYR A 327 -20.50 -0.96 11.96
C TYR A 327 -20.00 -2.31 11.47
N PHE A 328 -20.42 -2.67 10.28
CA PHE A 328 -20.00 -3.89 9.60
C PHE A 328 -19.59 -3.58 8.17
N LEU A 329 -18.40 -4.04 7.79
CA LEU A 329 -17.87 -3.90 6.44
C LEU A 329 -17.53 -5.28 5.87
N THR A 330 -18.07 -5.54 4.69
CA THR A 330 -17.72 -6.71 3.85
C THR A 330 -17.93 -6.37 2.39
N THR A 331 -17.39 -7.21 1.49
CA THR A 331 -17.63 -7.12 0.05
C THR A 331 -18.35 -8.34 -0.50
N LYS A 332 -18.28 -9.49 0.20
CA LYS A 332 -18.76 -10.77 -0.34
C LYS A 332 -20.28 -10.95 -0.33
N LEU A 333 -20.99 -10.21 0.49
CA LEU A 333 -22.48 -10.23 0.45
C LEU A 333 -23.03 -9.68 -0.87
N ALA A 334 -22.28 -8.82 -1.56
CA ALA A 334 -22.67 -8.31 -2.88
C ALA A 334 -22.48 -9.33 -4.02
N TRP A 335 -21.94 -10.52 -3.74
CA TRP A 335 -21.73 -11.58 -4.72
C TRP A 335 -22.87 -12.59 -4.77
N ASN A 336 -23.83 -12.51 -3.84
CA ASN A 336 -25.01 -13.36 -3.80
C ASN A 336 -26.18 -12.60 -4.45
N ASP A 337 -26.86 -13.26 -5.37
CA ASP A 337 -28.11 -12.79 -5.99
C ASP A 337 -29.29 -12.88 -5.00
#